data_161671ae17bed61781533d11553a3b4b
#
_entry.id   161671ae17bed61781533d11553a3b4b
#
_cell.length_a   1.000
_cell.length_b   1.000
_cell.length_c   1.000
_cell.angle_alpha   90.00
_cell.angle_beta   90.00
_cell.angle_gamma   90.00
#
_symmetry.space_group_name_H-M   'P 1'
#
loop_
_entity.id
_entity.type
_entity.pdbx_description
1 polymer ?
#
loop_
_entity_poly.entity_id
_entity_poly.type
_entity_poly.pdbx_seq_one_letter_code
_entity_poly.pdbx_strand_id
1 'polypeptide(L)'
;GTRVKNLPPLVAAIPYIMPKRYDAWNTITENIDEEVIKEFIRDQRRQGVRLNHMSVIISAYYKASLENPKLNYFVMNRKIYKRNHFCVSFVIMKKLADGSPSETTLKIYLEPEDTVFTVNEKIKSAIAANEKTEQSNSTDHFARFMFSVPGLPRFVVGLAYFLDKHGLLPRKVIDLSPFHT
;
A
#
# COMPACT_ATOMS: atom_id res chain seq x y z
N GLY A 1 0.65 11.57 7.75
CA GLY A 1 0.18 11.01 9.04
C GLY A 1 0.22 12.05 10.15
N THR A 2 -0.53 11.82 11.18
CA THR A 2 -0.61 12.70 12.37
C THR A 2 0.17 12.07 13.51
N ARG A 3 1.07 12.84 14.13
CA ARG A 3 1.87 12.35 15.25
C ARG A 3 0.98 11.97 16.44
N VAL A 4 1.19 10.77 16.97
CA VAL A 4 0.51 10.32 18.19
C VAL A 4 1.23 10.92 19.40
N LYS A 5 0.50 11.68 20.20
CA LYS A 5 0.97 12.27 21.45
C LYS A 5 0.41 11.46 22.64
N ASN A 6 0.98 11.65 23.81
CA ASN A 6 0.50 11.03 25.07
C ASN A 6 0.52 9.48 25.04
N LEU A 7 1.59 8.92 24.49
CA LEU A 7 1.83 7.47 24.55
C LEU A 7 2.33 7.08 25.94
N PRO A 8 1.99 5.86 26.43
CA PRO A 8 2.65 5.30 27.59
C PRO A 8 4.18 5.30 27.42
N PRO A 9 4.96 5.61 28.47
CA PRO A 9 6.42 5.77 28.35
C PRO A 9 7.11 4.56 27.71
N LEU A 10 6.72 3.36 28.05
CA LEU A 10 7.27 2.13 27.46
C LEU A 10 7.00 2.04 25.95
N VAL A 11 5.78 2.36 25.51
CA VAL A 11 5.42 2.37 24.08
C VAL A 11 6.20 3.44 23.32
N ALA A 12 6.40 4.61 23.93
CA ALA A 12 7.20 5.69 23.35
C ALA A 12 8.69 5.33 23.23
N ALA A 13 9.20 4.43 24.11
CA ALA A 13 10.57 3.96 24.08
C ALA A 13 10.84 2.89 23.00
N ILE A 14 9.83 2.12 22.57
CA ILE A 14 10.00 1.02 21.61
C ILE A 14 10.78 1.43 20.35
N PRO A 15 10.48 2.55 19.66
CA PRO A 15 11.23 2.95 18.45
C PRO A 15 12.70 3.30 18.69
N TYR A 16 13.11 3.47 19.94
CA TYR A 16 14.52 3.69 20.32
C TYR A 16 15.23 2.39 20.60
N ILE A 17 14.52 1.41 21.21
CA ILE A 17 15.04 0.08 21.55
C ILE A 17 15.08 -0.81 20.30
N MET A 18 14.07 -0.69 19.44
CA MET A 18 13.91 -1.43 18.17
C MET A 18 13.96 -0.46 16.98
N PRO A 19 15.16 0.04 16.60
CA PRO A 19 15.28 1.10 15.60
C PRO A 19 15.03 0.64 14.16
N LYS A 20 15.13 -0.66 13.89
CA LYS A 20 14.98 -1.23 12.56
C LYS A 20 13.68 -2.03 12.48
N ARG A 21 13.11 -2.10 11.29
CA ARG A 21 11.85 -2.81 11.06
C ARG A 21 11.91 -4.28 11.50
N TYR A 22 13.01 -4.96 11.23
CA TYR A 22 13.17 -6.37 11.56
C TYR A 22 13.35 -6.64 13.06
N ASP A 23 13.77 -5.64 13.84
CA ASP A 23 13.89 -5.80 15.31
C ASP A 23 12.49 -5.97 15.95
N ALA A 24 11.45 -5.40 15.33
CA ALA A 24 10.07 -5.44 15.79
C ALA A 24 9.19 -6.39 14.96
N TRP A 25 9.79 -7.24 14.14
CA TRP A 25 9.03 -8.15 13.29
C TRP A 25 8.48 -9.30 14.11
N ASN A 26 7.16 -9.42 14.14
CA ASN A 26 6.46 -10.55 14.73
C ASN A 26 5.58 -11.19 13.66
N THR A 27 5.73 -12.50 13.47
CA THR A 27 4.98 -13.27 12.47
C THR A 27 3.98 -14.16 13.17
N ILE A 28 2.72 -14.03 12.79
CA ILE A 28 1.62 -14.91 13.23
C ILE A 28 1.07 -15.57 11.97
N THR A 29 0.90 -16.88 12.02
CA THR A 29 0.28 -17.65 10.94
C THR A 29 -1.01 -18.27 11.45
N GLU A 30 -2.11 -17.95 10.78
CA GLU A 30 -3.44 -18.48 11.07
C GLU A 30 -4.00 -19.14 9.81
N ASN A 31 -4.67 -20.26 10.00
CA ASN A 31 -5.37 -20.94 8.91
C ASN A 31 -6.84 -20.50 8.92
N ILE A 32 -7.28 -19.92 7.81
CA ILE A 32 -8.67 -19.50 7.62
C ILE A 32 -9.36 -20.50 6.70
N ASP A 33 -10.56 -20.93 7.08
CA ASP A 33 -11.37 -21.76 6.23
C ASP A 33 -11.85 -20.97 5.00
N GLU A 34 -11.31 -21.33 3.85
CA GLU A 34 -11.62 -20.69 2.59
C GLU A 34 -13.09 -20.91 2.18
N GLU A 35 -13.73 -21.97 2.65
CA GLU A 35 -15.10 -22.31 2.25
C GLU A 35 -16.09 -21.22 2.65
N VAL A 36 -15.93 -20.60 3.81
CA VAL A 36 -16.75 -19.46 4.27
C VAL A 36 -16.69 -18.29 3.27
N ILE A 37 -15.48 -17.97 2.78
CA ILE A 37 -15.30 -16.90 1.78
C ILE A 37 -15.91 -17.29 0.45
N LYS A 38 -15.72 -18.54 0.03
CA LYS A 38 -16.28 -19.08 -1.23
C LYS A 38 -17.81 -19.10 -1.22
N GLU A 39 -18.43 -19.50 -0.11
CA GLU A 39 -19.88 -19.46 0.04
C GLU A 39 -20.42 -18.04 -0.07
N PHE A 40 -19.84 -17.11 0.64
CA PHE A 40 -20.22 -15.70 0.55
C PHE A 40 -20.13 -15.17 -0.90
N ILE A 41 -19.00 -15.43 -1.59
CA ILE A 41 -18.81 -15.00 -2.99
C ILE A 41 -19.82 -15.68 -3.92
N ARG A 42 -20.13 -16.94 -3.68
CA ARG A 42 -21.11 -17.73 -4.47
C ARG A 42 -22.52 -17.19 -4.31
N ASP A 43 -22.91 -16.85 -3.09
CA ASP A 43 -24.22 -16.27 -2.80
C ASP A 43 -24.37 -14.87 -3.42
N GLN A 44 -23.35 -14.04 -3.33
CA GLN A 44 -23.34 -12.74 -4.02
C GLN A 44 -23.44 -12.90 -5.54
N ARG A 45 -22.77 -13.91 -6.10
CA ARG A 45 -22.87 -14.21 -7.54
C ARG A 45 -24.28 -14.61 -7.96
N ARG A 46 -25.02 -15.37 -7.13
CA ARG A 46 -26.44 -15.72 -7.37
C ARG A 46 -27.34 -14.48 -7.40
N GLN A 47 -26.95 -13.43 -6.67
CA GLN A 47 -27.62 -12.12 -6.66
C GLN A 47 -27.14 -11.19 -7.78
N GLY A 48 -26.30 -11.67 -8.70
CA GLY A 48 -25.77 -10.91 -9.84
C GLY A 48 -24.53 -10.10 -9.54
N VAL A 49 -23.96 -10.16 -8.32
CA VAL A 49 -22.76 -9.42 -7.92
C VAL A 49 -21.53 -10.30 -8.03
N ARG A 50 -20.54 -9.85 -8.82
CA ARG A 50 -19.25 -10.55 -8.96
C ARG A 50 -18.20 -9.95 -8.04
N LEU A 51 -17.96 -10.59 -6.92
CA LEU A 51 -16.89 -10.29 -5.99
C LEU A 51 -15.66 -11.16 -6.27
N ASN A 52 -14.48 -10.65 -5.94
CA ASN A 52 -13.24 -11.41 -5.92
C ASN A 52 -12.75 -11.61 -4.47
N HIS A 53 -11.91 -12.63 -4.24
CA HIS A 53 -11.37 -12.93 -2.91
C HIS A 53 -10.58 -11.76 -2.33
N MET A 54 -9.82 -11.05 -3.17
CA MET A 54 -9.02 -9.90 -2.76
C MET A 54 -9.88 -8.78 -2.18
N SER A 55 -11.05 -8.48 -2.80
CA SER A 55 -11.95 -7.45 -2.27
C SER A 55 -12.53 -7.82 -0.91
N VAL A 56 -12.85 -9.10 -0.69
CA VAL A 56 -13.35 -9.58 0.60
C VAL A 56 -12.28 -9.46 1.69
N ILE A 57 -11.05 -9.93 1.40
CA ILE A 57 -9.93 -9.89 2.36
C ILE A 57 -9.55 -8.44 2.70
N ILE A 58 -9.43 -7.57 1.69
CA ILE A 58 -9.11 -6.15 1.89
C ILE A 58 -10.18 -5.47 2.73
N SER A 59 -11.46 -5.73 2.45
CA SER A 59 -12.57 -5.13 3.19
C SER A 59 -12.60 -5.61 4.64
N ALA A 60 -12.34 -6.90 4.89
CA ALA A 60 -12.27 -7.46 6.23
C ALA A 60 -11.11 -6.83 7.04
N TYR A 61 -9.92 -6.74 6.42
CA TYR A 61 -8.77 -6.10 7.06
C TYR A 61 -9.01 -4.60 7.31
N TYR A 62 -9.63 -3.91 6.37
CA TYR A 62 -10.00 -2.51 6.55
C TYR A 62 -10.96 -2.31 7.72
N LYS A 63 -12.02 -3.14 7.80
CA LYS A 63 -12.95 -3.12 8.93
C LYS A 63 -12.24 -3.35 10.26
N ALA A 64 -11.38 -4.35 10.34
CA ALA A 64 -10.55 -4.60 11.52
C ALA A 64 -9.67 -3.39 11.89
N SER A 65 -9.15 -2.67 10.89
CA SER A 65 -8.35 -1.44 11.10
C SER A 65 -9.17 -0.26 11.61
N LEU A 66 -10.46 -0.16 11.24
CA LEU A 66 -11.37 0.85 11.79
C LEU A 66 -11.68 0.58 13.26
N GLU A 67 -11.90 -0.68 13.62
CA GLU A 67 -12.15 -1.12 14.99
C GLU A 67 -10.87 -1.02 15.86
N ASN A 68 -9.71 -1.23 15.24
CA ASN A 68 -8.39 -1.20 15.89
C ASN A 68 -7.44 -0.21 15.20
N PRO A 69 -7.59 1.09 15.41
CA PRO A 69 -6.83 2.12 14.68
C PRO A 69 -5.32 2.01 14.79
N LYS A 70 -4.80 1.33 15.82
CA LYS A 70 -3.36 1.09 16.01
C LYS A 70 -2.75 0.23 14.90
N LEU A 71 -3.54 -0.61 14.19
CA LEU A 71 -3.09 -1.38 13.04
C LEU A 71 -2.62 -0.48 11.88
N ASN A 72 -3.11 0.76 11.82
CA ASN A 72 -2.74 1.74 10.81
C ASN A 72 -1.73 2.79 11.33
N TYR A 73 -0.94 2.46 12.34
CA TYR A 73 0.15 3.30 12.82
C TYR A 73 1.45 2.95 12.10
N PHE A 74 2.36 3.91 12.06
CA PHE A 74 3.72 3.70 11.54
C PHE A 74 4.74 4.50 12.35
N VAL A 75 5.99 4.08 12.25
CA VAL A 75 7.10 4.75 12.90
C VAL A 75 7.92 5.50 11.86
N MET A 76 8.17 6.77 12.10
CA MET A 76 9.07 7.59 11.30
C MET A 76 9.93 8.44 12.23
N ASN A 77 11.25 8.44 12.00
CA ASN A 77 12.21 9.18 12.82
C ASN A 77 12.01 8.96 14.34
N ARG A 78 11.86 7.69 14.74
CA ARG A 78 11.64 7.26 16.15
C ARG A 78 10.38 7.84 16.81
N LYS A 79 9.40 8.24 16.02
CA LYS A 79 8.11 8.75 16.48
C LYS A 79 6.99 7.95 15.86
N ILE A 80 5.92 7.75 16.62
CA ILE A 80 4.74 7.00 16.17
C ILE A 80 3.74 7.98 15.58
N TYR A 81 3.23 7.64 14.40
CA TYR A 81 2.23 8.38 13.66
C TYR A 81 1.03 7.50 13.33
N LYS A 82 -0.15 8.10 13.38
CA LYS A 82 -1.38 7.53 12.80
C LYS A 82 -1.45 7.95 11.33
N ARG A 83 -1.74 7.02 10.41
CA ARG A 83 -2.02 7.37 9.02
C ARG A 83 -3.32 8.15 8.92
N ASN A 84 -3.37 9.11 8.00
CA ASN A 84 -4.57 9.94 7.78
C ASN A 84 -5.57 9.26 6.83
N HIS A 85 -5.12 8.24 6.11
CA HIS A 85 -5.92 7.47 5.16
C HIS A 85 -5.47 6.01 5.18
N PHE A 86 -6.31 5.14 4.67
CA PHE A 86 -5.99 3.74 4.45
C PHE A 86 -5.76 3.52 2.96
N CYS A 87 -4.57 3.10 2.59
CA CYS A 87 -4.17 2.85 1.22
C CYS A 87 -3.73 1.40 1.07
N VAL A 88 -4.26 0.73 0.07
CA VAL A 88 -3.83 -0.62 -0.32
C VAL A 88 -3.07 -0.52 -1.63
N SER A 89 -1.89 -1.14 -1.66
CA SER A 89 -1.05 -1.24 -2.84
C SER A 89 -0.95 -2.70 -3.27
N PHE A 90 -1.17 -2.97 -4.55
CA PHE A 90 -1.04 -4.30 -5.12
C PHE A 90 -0.45 -4.22 -6.53
N VAL A 91 0.17 -5.31 -6.95
CA VAL A 91 0.79 -5.42 -8.28
C VAL A 91 -0.13 -6.18 -9.22
N ILE A 92 -0.29 -5.66 -10.42
CA ILE A 92 -0.92 -6.38 -11.51
C ILE A 92 0.10 -6.66 -12.62
N MET A 93 -0.08 -7.79 -13.28
CA MET A 93 0.67 -8.10 -14.51
C MET A 93 -0.19 -7.74 -15.72
N LYS A 94 0.39 -7.00 -16.65
CA LYS A 94 -0.23 -6.70 -17.94
C LYS A 94 0.72 -7.13 -19.07
N LYS A 95 0.17 -7.34 -20.25
CA LYS A 95 0.97 -7.58 -21.46
C LYS A 95 1.18 -6.26 -22.18
N LEU A 96 2.41 -5.96 -22.54
CA LEU A 96 2.75 -4.86 -23.43
C LEU A 96 2.35 -5.16 -24.87
N ALA A 97 2.40 -4.16 -25.73
CA ALA A 97 2.07 -4.31 -27.16
C ALA A 97 2.96 -5.33 -27.89
N ASP A 98 4.17 -5.54 -27.42
CA ASP A 98 5.12 -6.57 -27.92
C ASP A 98 4.89 -7.97 -27.32
N GLY A 99 3.86 -8.14 -26.48
CA GLY A 99 3.51 -9.39 -25.81
C GLY A 99 4.31 -9.68 -24.55
N SER A 100 5.30 -8.87 -24.20
CA SER A 100 6.10 -9.04 -22.99
C SER A 100 5.28 -8.73 -21.72
N PRO A 101 5.52 -9.44 -20.59
CA PRO A 101 4.87 -9.14 -19.33
C PRO A 101 5.45 -7.84 -18.73
N SER A 102 4.57 -7.00 -18.21
CA SER A 102 4.93 -5.80 -17.46
C SER A 102 4.19 -5.78 -16.13
N GLU A 103 4.88 -5.39 -15.08
CA GLU A 103 4.31 -5.24 -13.75
C GLU A 103 3.96 -3.77 -13.48
N THR A 104 2.78 -3.55 -12.94
CA THR A 104 2.34 -2.21 -12.56
C THR A 104 1.77 -2.24 -11.14
N THR A 105 2.24 -1.33 -10.30
CA THR A 105 1.70 -1.16 -8.95
C THR A 105 0.50 -0.24 -8.98
N LEU A 106 -0.61 -0.72 -8.44
CA LEU A 106 -1.83 0.05 -8.25
C LEU A 106 -2.03 0.43 -6.80
N LYS A 107 -2.60 1.59 -6.56
CA LYS A 107 -2.99 2.06 -5.24
C LYS A 107 -4.48 2.40 -5.22
N ILE A 108 -5.16 1.92 -4.20
CA ILE A 108 -6.55 2.30 -3.91
C ILE A 108 -6.62 2.89 -2.50
N TYR A 109 -7.42 3.92 -2.34
CA TYR A 109 -7.68 4.56 -1.06
C TYR A 109 -9.08 4.15 -0.59
N LEU A 110 -9.16 3.72 0.67
CA LEU A 110 -10.42 3.31 1.29
C LEU A 110 -10.87 4.36 2.29
N GLU A 111 -12.18 4.58 2.32
CA GLU A 111 -12.88 5.53 3.17
C GLU A 111 -13.79 4.79 4.15
N PRO A 112 -14.13 5.39 5.31
CA PRO A 112 -14.92 4.71 6.36
C PRO A 112 -16.24 4.12 5.89
N GLU A 113 -16.82 4.68 4.85
CA GLU A 113 -18.11 4.27 4.27
C GLU A 113 -17.97 3.12 3.26
N ASP A 114 -16.72 2.73 2.93
CA ASP A 114 -16.49 1.68 1.94
C ASP A 114 -16.97 0.31 2.43
N THR A 115 -17.76 -0.33 1.58
CA THR A 115 -18.24 -1.69 1.72
C THR A 115 -17.43 -2.64 0.84
N VAL A 116 -17.62 -3.95 1.00
CA VAL A 116 -16.99 -4.95 0.12
C VAL A 116 -17.31 -4.71 -1.36
N PHE A 117 -18.48 -4.17 -1.66
CA PHE A 117 -18.91 -3.86 -3.02
C PHE A 117 -18.17 -2.66 -3.60
N THR A 118 -18.09 -1.57 -2.85
CA THR A 118 -17.36 -0.35 -3.29
C THR A 118 -15.86 -0.62 -3.41
N VAL A 119 -15.26 -1.39 -2.49
CA VAL A 119 -13.87 -1.85 -2.59
C VAL A 119 -13.64 -2.67 -3.86
N ASN A 120 -14.56 -3.60 -4.19
CA ASN A 120 -14.47 -4.40 -5.40
C ASN A 120 -14.54 -3.54 -6.66
N GLU A 121 -15.40 -2.54 -6.70
CA GLU A 121 -15.48 -1.60 -7.84
C GLU A 121 -14.25 -0.67 -7.92
N LYS A 122 -13.69 -0.21 -6.80
CA LYS A 122 -12.42 0.54 -6.76
C LYS A 122 -11.27 -0.28 -7.34
N ILE A 123 -11.17 -1.57 -6.99
CA ILE A 123 -10.16 -2.48 -7.53
C ILE A 123 -10.34 -2.65 -9.04
N LYS A 124 -11.57 -2.98 -9.51
CA LYS A 124 -11.86 -3.15 -10.94
C LYS A 124 -11.57 -1.89 -11.74
N SER A 125 -11.99 -0.74 -11.24
CA SER A 125 -11.76 0.55 -11.89
C SER A 125 -10.28 0.89 -11.99
N ALA A 126 -9.49 0.62 -10.93
CA ALA A 126 -8.05 0.81 -10.93
C ALA A 126 -7.35 -0.09 -11.95
N ILE A 127 -7.77 -1.35 -12.07
CA ILE A 127 -7.25 -2.30 -13.07
C ILE A 127 -7.60 -1.80 -14.48
N ALA A 128 -8.87 -1.51 -14.76
CA ALA A 128 -9.33 -1.08 -16.07
C ALA A 128 -8.70 0.25 -16.53
N ALA A 129 -8.47 1.18 -15.60
CA ALA A 129 -7.79 2.43 -15.91
C ALA A 129 -6.33 2.20 -16.33
N ASN A 130 -5.66 1.22 -15.73
CA ASN A 130 -4.27 0.91 -16.03
C ASN A 130 -4.08 0.03 -17.28
N GLU A 131 -5.08 -0.79 -17.63
CA GLU A 131 -5.05 -1.54 -18.90
C GLU A 131 -5.03 -0.61 -20.11
N LYS A 132 -5.69 0.55 -20.03
CA LYS A 132 -5.80 1.55 -21.11
C LYS A 132 -4.59 2.49 -21.18
N THR A 133 -3.77 2.54 -20.12
CA THR A 133 -2.63 3.43 -20.07
C THR A 133 -1.39 2.69 -20.56
N GLU A 134 -0.94 2.98 -21.76
CA GLU A 134 0.41 2.63 -22.20
C GLU A 134 1.39 3.32 -21.23
N GLN A 135 2.26 2.56 -20.59
CA GLN A 135 3.31 3.17 -19.78
C GLN A 135 4.17 4.04 -20.69
N SER A 136 4.06 5.34 -20.48
CA SER A 136 4.88 6.29 -21.19
C SER A 136 6.36 5.96 -20.91
N ASN A 137 7.16 5.91 -21.97
CA ASN A 137 8.62 5.68 -21.94
C ASN A 137 9.39 6.70 -21.06
N SER A 138 8.69 7.71 -20.50
CA SER A 138 9.29 8.75 -19.67
C SER A 138 9.94 8.23 -18.39
N THR A 139 9.34 7.22 -17.75
CA THR A 139 9.93 6.59 -16.54
C THR A 139 11.19 5.80 -16.88
N ASP A 140 11.18 5.10 -18.00
CA ASP A 140 12.35 4.35 -18.48
C ASP A 140 13.49 5.28 -18.90
N HIS A 141 13.17 6.39 -19.55
CA HIS A 141 14.17 7.41 -19.90
C HIS A 141 14.77 8.04 -18.66
N PHE A 142 13.95 8.37 -17.67
CA PHE A 142 14.43 8.90 -16.40
C PHE A 142 15.30 7.87 -15.64
N ALA A 143 14.87 6.63 -15.59
CA ALA A 143 15.63 5.55 -14.96
C ALA A 143 16.97 5.35 -15.68
N ARG A 144 16.98 5.26 -17.00
CA ARG A 144 18.22 5.13 -17.80
C ARG A 144 19.17 6.31 -17.55
N PHE A 145 18.68 7.53 -17.55
CA PHE A 145 19.49 8.72 -17.23
C PHE A 145 20.06 8.63 -15.81
N MET A 146 19.24 8.28 -14.84
CA MET A 146 19.66 8.17 -13.45
C MET A 146 20.75 7.11 -13.26
N PHE A 147 20.65 5.96 -13.95
CA PHE A 147 21.66 4.89 -13.87
C PHE A 147 22.87 5.09 -14.77
N SER A 148 22.83 6.02 -15.73
CA SER A 148 23.99 6.31 -16.62
C SER A 148 25.09 7.12 -15.91
N VAL A 149 24.79 7.80 -14.82
CA VAL A 149 25.76 8.60 -14.07
C VAL A 149 26.16 7.88 -12.78
N PRO A 150 27.41 7.45 -12.63
CA PRO A 150 27.88 6.78 -11.41
C PRO A 150 27.65 7.63 -10.15
N GLY A 151 27.03 7.03 -9.13
CA GLY A 151 26.74 7.70 -7.85
C GLY A 151 25.44 8.51 -7.81
N LEU A 152 24.88 8.91 -8.95
CA LEU A 152 23.63 9.67 -9.00
C LEU A 152 22.44 8.94 -8.35
N PRO A 153 22.21 7.63 -8.59
CA PRO A 153 21.14 6.90 -7.92
C PRO A 153 21.27 6.93 -6.40
N ARG A 154 22.49 6.76 -5.91
CA ARG A 154 22.79 6.78 -4.46
C ARG A 154 22.50 8.15 -3.85
N PHE A 155 22.85 9.22 -4.54
CA PHE A 155 22.59 10.59 -4.09
C PHE A 155 21.09 10.89 -4.11
N VAL A 156 20.38 10.59 -5.20
CA VAL A 156 18.95 10.86 -5.35
C VAL A 156 18.12 10.07 -4.34
N VAL A 157 18.41 8.78 -4.18
CA VAL A 157 17.74 7.93 -3.20
C VAL A 157 18.08 8.39 -1.78
N GLY A 158 19.33 8.72 -1.49
CA GLY A 158 19.75 9.24 -0.19
C GLY A 158 19.05 10.56 0.17
N LEU A 159 18.91 11.47 -0.80
CA LEU A 159 18.19 12.73 -0.64
C LEU A 159 16.69 12.47 -0.42
N ALA A 160 16.07 11.54 -1.18
CA ALA A 160 14.69 11.16 -0.99
C ALA A 160 14.43 10.59 0.41
N TYR A 161 15.29 9.70 0.90
CA TYR A 161 15.22 9.20 2.28
C TYR A 161 15.40 10.30 3.33
N PHE A 162 16.32 11.23 3.10
CA PHE A 162 16.52 12.35 4.01
C PHE A 162 15.27 13.24 4.08
N LEU A 163 14.69 13.60 2.93
CA LEU A 163 13.49 14.40 2.85
C LEU A 163 12.28 13.68 3.46
N ASP A 164 12.12 12.37 3.19
CA ASP A 164 11.06 11.56 3.77
C ASP A 164 11.15 11.51 5.30
N LYS A 165 12.36 11.24 5.82
CA LYS A 165 12.63 11.22 7.25
C LYS A 165 12.24 12.53 7.97
N HIS A 166 12.34 13.66 7.29
CA HIS A 166 12.00 14.98 7.82
C HIS A 166 10.57 15.42 7.45
N GLY A 167 9.83 14.60 6.70
CA GLY A 167 8.47 14.91 6.26
C GLY A 167 8.40 16.01 5.20
N LEU A 168 9.50 16.24 4.48
CA LEU A 168 9.63 17.25 3.43
C LEU A 168 9.40 16.69 2.03
N LEU A 169 9.15 15.38 1.90
CA LEU A 169 8.96 14.75 0.60
C LEU A 169 7.62 15.22 -0.01
N PRO A 170 7.62 15.72 -1.26
CA PRO A 170 6.40 16.16 -1.93
C PRO A 170 5.39 15.03 -2.11
N ARG A 171 4.10 15.30 -1.91
CA ARG A 171 3.01 14.31 -2.06
C ARG A 171 3.06 13.58 -3.40
N LYS A 172 3.32 14.27 -4.49
CA LYS A 172 3.44 13.66 -5.83
C LYS A 172 4.48 12.54 -5.90
N VAL A 173 5.61 12.70 -5.18
CA VAL A 173 6.65 11.66 -5.11
C VAL A 173 6.21 10.51 -4.23
N ILE A 174 5.50 10.79 -3.12
CA ILE A 174 4.94 9.76 -2.23
C ILE A 174 3.90 8.92 -2.98
N ASP A 175 3.03 9.55 -3.76
CA ASP A 175 1.97 8.86 -4.51
C ASP A 175 2.53 7.98 -5.64
N LEU A 176 3.63 8.40 -6.27
CA LEU A 176 4.34 7.61 -7.28
C LEU A 176 5.15 6.45 -6.67
N SER A 177 5.58 6.55 -5.43
CA SER A 177 6.39 5.52 -4.80
C SER A 177 5.52 4.32 -4.39
N PRO A 178 5.85 3.09 -4.84
CA PRO A 178 5.13 1.88 -4.43
C PRO A 178 5.33 1.56 -2.94
N PHE A 179 6.32 2.15 -2.30
CA PHE A 179 6.74 1.84 -0.93
C PHE A 179 6.06 2.71 0.15
N HIS A 180 5.38 3.77 -0.25
CA HIS A 180 4.66 4.67 0.66
C HIS A 180 3.16 4.35 0.63
N THR A 181 2.77 3.35 1.41
CA THR A 181 1.36 2.96 1.60
C THR A 181 0.97 3.09 3.05
#